data_a98d0bcf423edd0b7ca1146c4192f484
#
_entry.id   a98d0bcf423edd0b7ca1146c4192f484
#
_cell.length_a   1.000
_cell.length_b   1.000
_cell.length_c   1.000
_cell.angle_alpha   90.00
_cell.angle_beta   90.00
_cell.angle_gamma   90.00
#
_symmetry.space_group_name_H-M   'P 1'
#
loop_
_entity.id
_entity.type
_entity.pdbx_description
1 polymer ?
#
loop_
_entity_poly.entity_id
_entity_poly.type
_entity_poly.pdbx_seq_one_letter_code
_entity_poly.pdbx_strand_id
1 'polypeptide(L)'
;MKRNPLFLLSMLLTLTTNAQLNVPKASPLCTYSQRVGLTDIVLSFSRPAVNNRRIFGDLIPFDAYWRLGANENTKITTNDVLIFGKDTLAAGTYAIFAKPGQEQWTIAFYKDYNNWGLPDPWDAKKVVFECTAPIQWQANKTENLTLGIDEIGNNGALLFMAWDNVRVNFSFRVNTLPKVKSSIEKVMAGPTANDYHAAAKYYYDEKINDEKALEWVDLAIKTRPEAYWMLRTKSLIQASLGLYKEAVVTAELCMKLAEADGDSAYVSQCRNSIAEWKKKK
;
A
#
# COMPACT_ATOMS: atom_id res chain seq x y z
N MET A 1 -55.87 70.69 -4.92
CA MET A 1 -54.65 69.98 -5.27
C MET A 1 -54.09 69.36 -4.00
N LYS A 2 -54.27 68.02 -3.79
CA LYS A 2 -53.73 67.30 -2.62
C LYS A 2 -52.47 66.50 -3.08
N ARG A 3 -51.29 66.86 -2.58
CA ARG A 3 -50.01 66.13 -2.81
C ARG A 3 -49.92 64.99 -1.87
N ASN A 4 -49.87 63.72 -2.36
CA ASN A 4 -49.56 62.56 -1.59
C ASN A 4 -48.04 62.46 -1.44
N PRO A 5 -47.47 62.25 -0.24
CA PRO A 5 -46.07 61.90 -0.09
C PRO A 5 -45.89 60.39 -0.30
N LEU A 6 -45.11 60.03 -1.30
CA LEU A 6 -44.69 58.65 -1.54
C LEU A 6 -43.64 58.27 -0.49
N PHE A 7 -43.98 57.40 0.47
CA PHE A 7 -43.03 56.82 1.42
C PHE A 7 -42.22 55.73 0.69
N LEU A 8 -40.95 56.03 0.37
CA LEU A 8 -39.98 55.01 -0.04
C LEU A 8 -39.51 54.25 1.18
N LEU A 9 -40.05 53.06 1.39
CA LEU A 9 -39.54 52.11 2.39
C LEU A 9 -38.29 51.42 1.84
N SER A 10 -37.10 51.94 2.14
CA SER A 10 -35.81 51.32 1.86
C SER A 10 -35.61 50.10 2.71
N MET A 11 -35.85 48.91 2.18
CA MET A 11 -35.59 47.64 2.81
C MET A 11 -34.05 47.38 2.81
N LEU A 12 -33.39 47.70 3.91
CA LEU A 12 -31.96 47.39 4.14
C LEU A 12 -31.82 45.89 4.25
N LEU A 13 -31.37 45.23 3.17
CA LEU A 13 -30.98 43.82 3.18
C LEU A 13 -29.63 43.71 3.91
N THR A 14 -29.61 43.37 5.18
CA THR A 14 -28.40 43.04 5.93
C THR A 14 -27.90 41.68 5.46
N LEU A 15 -26.92 41.68 4.52
CA LEU A 15 -26.13 40.48 4.19
C LEU A 15 -25.24 40.15 5.40
N THR A 16 -25.68 39.24 6.23
CA THR A 16 -24.80 38.62 7.24
C THR A 16 -23.77 37.75 6.54
N THR A 17 -22.64 38.31 6.17
CA THR A 17 -21.47 37.52 5.78
C THR A 17 -20.93 36.85 7.04
N ASN A 18 -21.13 35.55 7.18
CA ASN A 18 -20.38 34.76 8.16
C ASN A 18 -18.90 34.74 7.73
N ALA A 19 -18.14 35.73 8.19
CA ALA A 19 -16.70 35.73 8.07
C ALA A 19 -16.14 34.64 9.00
N GLN A 20 -16.07 33.42 8.52
CA GLN A 20 -15.46 32.32 9.27
C GLN A 20 -13.94 32.52 9.22
N LEU A 21 -13.33 32.82 10.37
CA LEU A 21 -11.89 32.95 10.49
C LEU A 21 -11.22 31.59 10.16
N ASN A 22 -10.46 31.55 9.09
CA ASN A 22 -9.75 30.33 8.68
C ASN A 22 -8.42 30.24 9.43
N VAL A 23 -8.38 29.43 10.49
CA VAL A 23 -7.17 29.21 11.30
C VAL A 23 -6.67 27.77 11.13
N PRO A 24 -5.35 27.54 11.21
CA PRO A 24 -4.77 26.19 11.18
C PRO A 24 -5.34 25.33 12.32
N LYS A 25 -5.71 24.08 12.00
CA LYS A 25 -6.18 23.12 13.01
C LYS A 25 -4.98 22.59 13.82
N ALA A 26 -5.13 22.44 15.14
CA ALA A 26 -4.10 21.87 16.01
C ALA A 26 -3.75 20.41 15.68
N SER A 27 -4.66 19.68 15.01
CA SER A 27 -4.46 18.33 14.52
C SER A 27 -4.83 18.31 13.03
N PRO A 28 -3.91 18.64 12.13
CA PRO A 28 -4.21 18.74 10.71
C PRO A 28 -4.59 17.37 10.12
N LEU A 29 -5.51 17.39 9.16
CA LEU A 29 -5.90 16.21 8.39
C LEU A 29 -4.74 15.77 7.47
N CYS A 30 -4.50 14.48 7.40
CA CYS A 30 -3.61 13.83 6.47
C CYS A 30 -4.41 12.84 5.62
N THR A 31 -4.17 12.84 4.31
CA THR A 31 -4.62 11.79 3.41
C THR A 31 -3.38 11.13 2.82
N TYR A 32 -3.27 9.83 3.02
CA TYR A 32 -2.16 9.00 2.55
C TYR A 32 -2.72 7.95 1.59
N SER A 33 -2.17 7.86 0.39
CA SER A 33 -2.57 6.88 -0.63
C SER A 33 -1.39 5.99 -0.99
N GLN A 34 -1.62 4.68 -0.99
CA GLN A 34 -0.61 3.68 -1.34
C GLN A 34 -1.23 2.55 -2.15
N ARG A 35 -0.54 2.15 -3.23
CA ARG A 35 -0.85 0.92 -3.94
C ARG A 35 -0.01 -0.23 -3.41
N VAL A 36 -0.67 -1.36 -3.10
CA VAL A 36 -0.03 -2.62 -2.70
C VAL A 36 -0.48 -3.69 -3.69
N GLY A 37 0.47 -4.26 -4.43
CA GLY A 37 0.14 -5.12 -5.57
C GLY A 37 -0.77 -4.39 -6.57
N LEU A 38 -2.00 -4.88 -6.75
CA LEU A 38 -3.02 -4.27 -7.61
C LEU A 38 -4.13 -3.57 -6.81
N THR A 39 -3.93 -3.34 -5.52
CA THR A 39 -4.93 -2.77 -4.61
C THR A 39 -4.55 -1.36 -4.20
N ASP A 40 -5.46 -0.40 -4.39
CA ASP A 40 -5.30 0.97 -3.92
C ASP A 40 -5.90 1.13 -2.53
N ILE A 41 -5.14 1.71 -1.62
CA ILE A 41 -5.51 1.94 -0.23
C ILE A 41 -5.33 3.41 0.10
N VAL A 42 -6.35 4.02 0.73
CA VAL A 42 -6.31 5.41 1.18
C VAL A 42 -6.58 5.45 2.67
N LEU A 43 -5.70 6.10 3.43
CA LEU A 43 -5.88 6.42 4.84
C LEU A 43 -6.19 7.90 4.99
N SER A 44 -7.21 8.24 5.79
CA SER A 44 -7.55 9.62 6.11
C SER A 44 -7.64 9.75 7.63
N PHE A 45 -6.79 10.60 8.22
CA PHE A 45 -6.66 10.72 9.68
C PHE A 45 -6.13 12.09 10.09
N SER A 46 -6.57 12.59 11.26
CA SER A 46 -6.01 13.80 11.86
C SER A 46 -4.80 13.47 12.71
N ARG A 47 -3.78 14.34 12.68
CA ARG A 47 -2.46 14.12 13.28
C ARG A 47 -2.22 14.97 14.52
N PRO A 48 -2.73 14.59 15.71
CA PRO A 48 -2.38 15.26 16.96
C PRO A 48 -0.88 15.13 17.25
N ALA A 49 -0.31 16.18 17.86
CA ALA A 49 1.06 16.19 18.34
C ALA A 49 1.15 15.70 19.79
N VAL A 50 2.31 15.18 20.19
CA VAL A 50 2.61 14.82 21.60
C VAL A 50 2.56 16.07 22.49
N ASN A 51 3.20 17.17 22.08
CA ASN A 51 3.24 18.43 22.82
C ASN A 51 3.64 18.23 24.31
N ASN A 52 4.68 17.47 24.57
CA ASN A 52 5.19 17.14 25.91
C ASN A 52 4.16 16.48 26.85
N ARG A 53 3.06 15.92 26.33
CA ARG A 53 2.05 15.21 27.13
C ARG A 53 2.42 13.73 27.25
N ARG A 54 1.97 13.10 28.30
CA ARG A 54 1.91 11.65 28.41
C ARG A 54 0.72 11.16 27.58
N ILE A 55 0.98 10.35 26.55
CA ILE A 55 -0.05 9.93 25.60
C ILE A 55 -0.83 8.72 26.13
N PHE A 56 -0.18 7.57 26.17
CA PHE A 56 -0.85 6.31 26.53
C PHE A 56 -0.91 6.13 28.05
N GLY A 57 -2.10 5.80 28.54
CA GLY A 57 -2.40 5.69 29.97
C GLY A 57 -2.77 7.02 30.66
N ASP A 58 -2.79 8.14 29.89
CA ASP A 58 -3.22 9.46 30.38
C ASP A 58 -4.18 10.11 29.34
N LEU A 59 -3.64 10.73 28.28
CA LEU A 59 -4.48 11.34 27.24
C LEU A 59 -5.36 10.30 26.52
N ILE A 60 -4.82 9.12 26.26
CA ILE A 60 -5.51 7.98 25.68
C ILE A 60 -5.50 6.86 26.72
N PRO A 61 -6.65 6.54 27.34
CA PRO A 61 -6.74 5.46 28.32
C PRO A 61 -6.37 4.10 27.71
N PHE A 62 -5.75 3.24 28.52
CA PHE A 62 -5.56 1.85 28.14
C PHE A 62 -6.89 1.09 28.14
N ASP A 63 -7.00 0.07 27.32
CA ASP A 63 -8.12 -0.88 27.23
C ASP A 63 -9.47 -0.23 26.85
N ALA A 64 -9.45 1.02 26.35
CA ALA A 64 -10.61 1.73 25.85
C ALA A 64 -10.45 2.05 24.36
N TYR A 65 -11.56 1.98 23.59
CA TYR A 65 -11.53 2.37 22.19
C TYR A 65 -11.29 3.87 22.04
N TRP A 66 -10.49 4.22 21.08
CA TRP A 66 -10.15 5.56 20.67
C TRP A 66 -10.29 5.70 19.14
N ARG A 67 -10.75 6.86 18.65
CA ARG A 67 -10.93 7.17 17.22
C ARG A 67 -9.65 7.16 16.38
N LEU A 68 -8.51 6.77 16.94
CA LEU A 68 -7.18 6.70 16.31
C LEU A 68 -6.76 8.03 15.67
N GLY A 69 -6.93 9.14 16.40
CA GLY A 69 -6.61 10.48 15.93
C GLY A 69 -7.36 11.55 16.72
N ALA A 70 -7.69 12.63 16.04
CA ALA A 70 -8.45 13.76 16.56
C ALA A 70 -9.49 14.18 15.51
N ASN A 71 -10.45 15.03 15.90
CA ASN A 71 -11.55 15.50 15.06
C ASN A 71 -12.43 14.33 14.58
N GLU A 72 -12.57 14.13 13.27
CA GLU A 72 -13.23 12.95 12.68
C GLU A 72 -12.45 11.68 13.00
N ASN A 73 -13.12 10.55 12.97
CA ASN A 73 -12.47 9.25 13.10
C ASN A 73 -11.55 8.95 11.90
N THR A 74 -10.50 8.18 12.15
CA THR A 74 -9.60 7.68 11.12
C THR A 74 -10.31 6.72 10.19
N LYS A 75 -10.04 6.82 8.89
CA LYS A 75 -10.68 6.02 7.84
C LYS A 75 -9.64 5.28 7.01
N ILE A 76 -10.02 4.07 6.58
CA ILE A 76 -9.35 3.34 5.51
C ILE A 76 -10.34 3.11 4.37
N THR A 77 -9.91 3.38 3.15
CA THR A 77 -10.66 3.05 1.93
C THR A 77 -9.81 2.11 1.09
N THR A 78 -10.41 1.05 0.60
CA THR A 78 -9.75 0.10 -0.30
C THR A 78 -10.65 -0.24 -1.48
N ASN A 79 -10.05 -0.39 -2.67
CA ASN A 79 -10.79 -0.80 -3.88
C ASN A 79 -10.87 -2.31 -4.07
N ASP A 80 -10.26 -3.08 -3.15
CA ASP A 80 -10.25 -4.54 -3.17
C ASP A 80 -10.18 -5.10 -1.75
N VAL A 81 -10.27 -6.43 -1.62
CA VAL A 81 -10.21 -7.13 -0.33
C VAL A 81 -8.81 -7.00 0.29
N LEU A 82 -8.76 -6.63 1.57
CA LEU A 82 -7.57 -6.75 2.43
C LEU A 82 -7.77 -7.94 3.38
N ILE A 83 -6.74 -8.77 3.56
CA ILE A 83 -6.77 -10.00 4.34
C ILE A 83 -5.84 -9.85 5.55
N PHE A 84 -6.41 -9.78 6.75
CA PHE A 84 -5.70 -9.70 8.04
C PHE A 84 -5.78 -11.06 8.74
N GLY A 85 -4.70 -11.85 8.63
CA GLY A 85 -4.70 -13.22 9.15
C GLY A 85 -5.80 -14.08 8.50
N LYS A 86 -6.84 -14.41 9.27
CA LYS A 86 -8.04 -15.16 8.83
C LYS A 86 -9.22 -14.26 8.45
N ASP A 87 -9.18 -12.99 8.83
CA ASP A 87 -10.28 -12.04 8.65
C ASP A 87 -10.10 -11.22 7.38
N THR A 88 -11.19 -10.75 6.79
CA THR A 88 -11.20 -10.03 5.53
C THR A 88 -11.94 -8.71 5.64
N LEU A 89 -11.36 -7.65 5.07
CA LEU A 89 -11.98 -6.36 4.86
C LEU A 89 -12.35 -6.25 3.38
N ALA A 90 -13.63 -6.25 3.05
CA ALA A 90 -14.10 -6.10 1.67
C ALA A 90 -13.74 -4.72 1.11
N ALA A 91 -13.81 -4.56 -0.23
CA ALA A 91 -13.70 -3.24 -0.84
C ALA A 91 -14.74 -2.27 -0.25
N GLY A 92 -14.30 -1.06 0.10
CA GLY A 92 -15.16 -0.07 0.75
C GLY A 92 -14.38 0.90 1.63
N THR A 93 -15.12 1.71 2.39
CA THR A 93 -14.57 2.63 3.37
C THR A 93 -15.03 2.23 4.77
N TYR A 94 -14.10 2.26 5.73
CA TYR A 94 -14.33 1.86 7.12
C TYR A 94 -13.65 2.85 8.07
N ALA A 95 -14.25 3.06 9.24
CA ALA A 95 -13.53 3.70 10.33
C ALA A 95 -12.55 2.69 10.95
N ILE A 96 -11.42 3.20 11.45
CA ILE A 96 -10.49 2.45 12.27
C ILE A 96 -10.55 3.02 13.68
N PHE A 97 -10.90 2.18 14.66
CA PHE A 97 -10.76 2.48 16.08
C PHE A 97 -9.62 1.65 16.66
N ALA A 98 -8.87 2.22 17.57
CA ALA A 98 -7.81 1.52 18.27
C ALA A 98 -8.13 1.41 19.76
N LYS A 99 -7.76 0.28 20.35
CA LYS A 99 -7.79 0.04 21.80
C LYS A 99 -6.35 -0.25 22.24
N PRO A 100 -5.61 0.77 22.71
CA PRO A 100 -4.26 0.60 23.19
C PRO A 100 -4.23 -0.25 24.46
N GLY A 101 -3.39 -1.27 24.49
CA GLY A 101 -3.00 -1.98 25.70
C GLY A 101 -1.55 -1.67 26.06
N GLN A 102 -1.05 -2.20 27.15
CA GLN A 102 0.34 -1.99 27.61
C GLN A 102 1.36 -2.80 26.81
N GLU A 103 0.96 -3.95 26.27
CA GLU A 103 1.84 -4.88 25.51
C GLU A 103 1.42 -4.99 24.04
N GLN A 104 0.14 -4.83 23.76
CA GLN A 104 -0.43 -4.96 22.42
C GLN A 104 -1.58 -4.00 22.20
N TRP A 105 -1.84 -3.68 20.94
CA TRP A 105 -3.02 -2.92 20.54
C TRP A 105 -4.00 -3.79 19.80
N THR A 106 -5.29 -3.49 19.97
CA THR A 106 -6.36 -4.01 19.11
C THR A 106 -6.83 -2.90 18.21
N ILE A 107 -7.03 -3.18 16.91
CA ILE A 107 -7.77 -2.29 16.02
C ILE A 107 -9.08 -2.94 15.62
N ALA A 108 -10.14 -2.14 15.53
CA ALA A 108 -11.45 -2.51 15.05
C ALA A 108 -11.75 -1.78 13.74
N PHE A 109 -12.13 -2.51 12.71
CA PHE A 109 -12.68 -1.94 11.47
C PHE A 109 -14.19 -1.85 11.60
N TYR A 110 -14.75 -0.65 11.42
CA TYR A 110 -16.14 -0.33 11.74
C TYR A 110 -16.86 0.22 10.51
N LYS A 111 -18.08 -0.23 10.28
CA LYS A 111 -18.87 0.10 9.06
C LYS A 111 -19.21 1.58 8.96
N ASP A 112 -19.62 2.21 10.06
CA ASP A 112 -19.96 3.63 10.04
C ASP A 112 -18.68 4.46 10.17
N TYR A 113 -18.32 5.15 9.10
CA TYR A 113 -17.05 5.88 9.01
C TYR A 113 -17.17 7.40 9.04
N ASN A 114 -18.40 7.96 9.17
CA ASN A 114 -18.63 9.41 9.16
C ASN A 114 -18.91 9.99 10.57
N ASN A 115 -18.35 9.38 11.61
CA ASN A 115 -18.55 9.82 12.97
C ASN A 115 -17.51 10.85 13.40
N TRP A 116 -17.90 11.75 14.32
CA TRP A 116 -17.01 12.69 14.98
C TRP A 116 -16.56 12.13 16.34
N GLY A 117 -15.78 11.07 16.34
CA GLY A 117 -15.34 10.39 17.54
C GLY A 117 -15.84 8.95 17.62
N LEU A 118 -15.93 8.43 18.84
CA LEU A 118 -16.53 7.11 19.06
C LEU A 118 -18.05 7.20 18.88
N PRO A 119 -18.67 6.19 18.25
CA PRO A 119 -20.10 6.04 18.27
C PRO A 119 -20.61 5.87 19.70
N ASP A 120 -21.69 6.59 20.05
CA ASP A 120 -22.38 6.43 21.33
C ASP A 120 -23.88 6.26 21.06
N PRO A 121 -24.44 5.06 21.34
CA PRO A 121 -23.77 3.87 21.88
C PRO A 121 -22.87 3.15 20.85
N TRP A 122 -21.85 2.44 21.35
CA TRP A 122 -21.05 1.53 20.52
C TRP A 122 -21.88 0.31 20.10
N ASP A 123 -21.99 0.08 18.80
CA ASP A 123 -22.71 -1.07 18.25
C ASP A 123 -21.73 -2.13 17.75
N ALA A 124 -21.55 -3.21 18.51
CA ALA A 124 -20.66 -4.30 18.16
C ALA A 124 -21.03 -5.00 16.83
N LYS A 125 -22.29 -4.91 16.35
CA LYS A 125 -22.73 -5.48 15.07
C LYS A 125 -22.16 -4.73 13.86
N LYS A 126 -21.67 -3.51 14.06
CA LYS A 126 -21.02 -2.71 13.03
C LYS A 126 -19.51 -2.93 12.96
N VAL A 127 -18.92 -3.63 13.92
CA VAL A 127 -17.54 -4.11 13.86
C VAL A 127 -17.46 -5.20 12.81
N VAL A 128 -16.61 -5.01 11.80
CA VAL A 128 -16.38 -6.02 10.74
C VAL A 128 -15.52 -7.14 11.31
N PHE A 129 -14.39 -6.78 11.90
CA PHE A 129 -13.53 -7.64 12.70
C PHE A 129 -12.56 -6.79 13.54
N GLU A 130 -11.86 -7.45 14.44
CA GLU A 130 -10.77 -6.89 15.24
C GLU A 130 -9.51 -7.71 15.02
N CYS A 131 -8.37 -7.04 15.03
CA CYS A 131 -7.08 -7.71 15.03
C CYS A 131 -6.13 -7.04 16.03
N THR A 132 -5.20 -7.82 16.56
CA THR A 132 -4.23 -7.38 17.57
C THR A 132 -2.80 -7.47 17.03
N ALA A 133 -1.95 -6.58 17.52
CA ALA A 133 -0.52 -6.62 17.24
C ALA A 133 0.28 -6.12 18.46
N PRO A 134 1.49 -6.66 18.70
CA PRO A 134 2.34 -6.25 19.79
C PRO A 134 2.89 -4.84 19.57
N ILE A 135 3.18 -4.15 20.67
CA ILE A 135 3.87 -2.86 20.67
C ILE A 135 5.33 -3.06 20.31
N GLN A 136 5.85 -2.15 19.52
CA GLN A 136 7.26 -1.96 19.24
C GLN A 136 7.70 -0.61 19.82
N TRP A 137 8.58 -0.64 20.82
CA TRP A 137 9.13 0.56 21.40
C TRP A 137 10.16 1.19 20.47
N GLN A 138 9.98 2.48 20.15
CA GLN A 138 10.88 3.24 19.28
C GLN A 138 11.85 4.06 20.11
N ALA A 139 13.12 4.07 19.73
CA ALA A 139 14.15 4.91 20.36
C ALA A 139 13.86 6.41 20.11
N ASN A 140 13.36 6.74 18.92
CA ASN A 140 13.01 8.11 18.53
C ASN A 140 11.49 8.30 18.64
N LYS A 141 11.08 9.43 19.24
CA LYS A 141 9.68 9.81 19.35
C LYS A 141 9.09 10.20 18.00
N THR A 142 7.88 9.73 17.74
CA THR A 142 7.04 10.22 16.65
C THR A 142 6.14 11.33 17.20
N GLU A 143 6.48 12.60 16.96
CA GLU A 143 5.78 13.74 17.54
C GLU A 143 4.32 13.82 17.11
N ASN A 144 4.03 13.70 15.81
CA ASN A 144 2.66 13.71 15.30
C ASN A 144 2.20 12.29 14.99
N LEU A 145 1.00 11.91 15.44
CA LEU A 145 0.39 10.62 15.08
C LEU A 145 0.58 10.37 13.58
N THR A 146 1.15 9.23 13.25
CA THR A 146 1.45 8.82 11.88
C THR A 146 0.87 7.43 11.61
N LEU A 147 0.11 7.33 10.53
CA LEU A 147 -0.32 6.08 9.95
C LEU A 147 0.26 5.97 8.56
N GLY A 148 0.55 4.75 8.11
CA GLY A 148 1.06 4.51 6.78
C GLY A 148 1.14 3.03 6.46
N ILE A 149 1.63 2.74 5.27
CA ILE A 149 1.83 1.37 4.78
C ILE A 149 3.32 1.18 4.52
N ASP A 150 3.89 0.11 5.04
CA ASP A 150 5.31 -0.21 4.99
C ASP A 150 5.52 -1.67 4.59
N GLU A 151 6.77 -2.09 4.33
CA GLU A 151 7.13 -3.43 3.87
C GLU A 151 6.27 -3.90 2.68
N ILE A 152 6.18 -3.02 1.66
CA ILE A 152 5.29 -3.19 0.52
C ILE A 152 5.83 -4.28 -0.40
N GLY A 153 5.06 -5.36 -0.54
CA GLY A 153 5.29 -6.42 -1.51
C GLY A 153 4.14 -6.54 -2.51
N ASN A 154 4.28 -7.47 -3.46
CA ASN A 154 3.24 -7.72 -4.46
C ASN A 154 1.94 -8.26 -3.86
N ASN A 155 2.04 -8.99 -2.74
CA ASN A 155 0.92 -9.75 -2.17
C ASN A 155 0.54 -9.30 -0.76
N GLY A 156 1.14 -8.23 -0.23
CA GLY A 156 0.84 -7.72 1.11
C GLY A 156 1.77 -6.62 1.56
N ALA A 157 1.50 -6.09 2.74
CA ALA A 157 2.24 -5.01 3.37
C ALA A 157 1.95 -4.96 4.88
N LEU A 158 2.51 -3.98 5.58
CA LEU A 158 2.18 -3.64 6.96
C LEU A 158 1.41 -2.32 7.03
N LEU A 159 0.23 -2.32 7.64
CA LEU A 159 -0.41 -1.10 8.12
C LEU A 159 0.23 -0.75 9.46
N PHE A 160 0.90 0.39 9.56
CA PHE A 160 1.51 0.83 10.81
C PHE A 160 0.86 2.07 11.41
N MET A 161 0.98 2.17 12.71
CA MET A 161 0.60 3.34 13.51
C MET A 161 1.78 3.66 14.43
N ALA A 162 2.18 4.94 14.46
CA ALA A 162 3.27 5.40 15.29
C ALA A 162 2.89 6.73 15.97
N TRP A 163 3.07 6.81 17.30
CA TRP A 163 2.91 8.04 18.08
C TRP A 163 3.68 7.94 19.39
N ASP A 164 4.32 9.05 19.81
CA ASP A 164 5.29 9.06 20.91
C ASP A 164 6.39 8.01 20.67
N ASN A 165 6.67 7.15 21.62
CA ASN A 165 7.65 6.05 21.49
C ASN A 165 7.03 4.69 21.06
N VAL A 166 5.75 4.69 20.67
CA VAL A 166 5.02 3.46 20.33
C VAL A 166 4.83 3.34 18.82
N ARG A 167 5.16 2.18 18.27
CA ARG A 167 4.78 1.74 16.94
C ARG A 167 4.06 0.40 17.04
N VAL A 168 3.02 0.22 16.23
CA VAL A 168 2.28 -1.05 16.10
C VAL A 168 2.09 -1.36 14.63
N ASN A 169 2.36 -2.60 14.22
CA ASN A 169 2.30 -3.05 12.83
C ASN A 169 1.26 -4.16 12.67
N PHE A 170 0.34 -4.00 11.75
CA PHE A 170 -0.67 -4.98 11.38
C PHE A 170 -0.39 -5.49 9.97
N SER A 171 0.03 -6.74 9.86
CA SER A 171 0.28 -7.38 8.57
C SER A 171 -1.02 -7.65 7.84
N PHE A 172 -1.07 -7.36 6.55
CA PHE A 172 -2.19 -7.72 5.68
C PHE A 172 -1.70 -8.22 4.32
N ARG A 173 -2.54 -9.00 3.66
CA ARG A 173 -2.34 -9.47 2.29
C ARG A 173 -3.38 -8.87 1.37
N VAL A 174 -3.04 -8.82 0.08
CA VAL A 174 -3.91 -8.40 -1.03
C VAL A 174 -4.04 -9.52 -2.04
N ASN A 175 -5.14 -9.52 -2.82
CA ASN A 175 -5.47 -10.59 -3.74
C ASN A 175 -4.84 -10.39 -5.13
N THR A 176 -3.52 -10.12 -5.19
CA THR A 176 -2.80 -9.84 -6.43
C THR A 176 -2.64 -11.09 -7.30
N LEU A 177 -2.16 -12.19 -6.71
CA LEU A 177 -1.80 -13.40 -7.46
C LEU A 177 -2.94 -13.96 -8.32
N PRO A 178 -4.19 -14.16 -7.83
CA PRO A 178 -5.29 -14.64 -8.66
C PRO A 178 -5.63 -13.69 -9.80
N LYS A 179 -5.58 -12.37 -9.57
CA LYS A 179 -5.85 -11.36 -10.60
C LYS A 179 -4.82 -11.38 -11.72
N VAL A 180 -3.52 -11.45 -11.36
CA VAL A 180 -2.45 -11.53 -12.33
C VAL A 180 -2.54 -12.83 -13.13
N LYS A 181 -2.77 -13.98 -12.48
CA LYS A 181 -2.97 -15.27 -13.19
C LYS A 181 -4.10 -15.17 -14.21
N SER A 182 -5.28 -14.66 -13.80
CA SER A 182 -6.40 -14.48 -14.72
C SER A 182 -6.09 -13.51 -15.87
N SER A 183 -5.33 -12.45 -15.61
CA SER A 183 -4.88 -11.50 -16.65
C SER A 183 -3.93 -12.18 -17.64
N ILE A 184 -2.96 -12.97 -17.15
CA ILE A 184 -2.03 -13.73 -17.99
C ILE A 184 -2.79 -14.71 -18.89
N GLU A 185 -3.73 -15.48 -18.35
CA GLU A 185 -4.54 -16.42 -19.12
C GLU A 185 -5.32 -15.73 -20.27
N LYS A 186 -5.88 -14.56 -20.01
CA LYS A 186 -6.57 -13.77 -21.04
C LYS A 186 -5.64 -13.26 -22.14
N VAL A 187 -4.48 -12.74 -21.76
CA VAL A 187 -3.50 -12.18 -22.70
C VAL A 187 -2.86 -13.29 -23.55
N MET A 188 -2.62 -14.48 -22.95
CA MET A 188 -1.99 -15.61 -23.64
C MET A 188 -2.85 -16.24 -24.75
N ALA A 189 -4.08 -15.78 -24.94
CA ALA A 189 -4.90 -16.14 -26.11
C ALA A 189 -4.36 -15.54 -27.43
N GLY A 190 -3.52 -14.46 -27.36
CA GLY A 190 -2.87 -13.81 -28.52
C GLY A 190 -1.69 -12.90 -28.09
N PRO A 191 -0.63 -13.47 -27.46
CA PRO A 191 0.36 -12.67 -26.76
C PRO A 191 1.43 -12.10 -27.69
N THR A 192 1.91 -10.90 -27.33
CA THR A 192 3.14 -10.32 -27.89
C THR A 192 4.39 -10.83 -27.15
N ALA A 193 5.59 -10.54 -27.70
CA ALA A 193 6.84 -10.87 -27.00
C ALA A 193 6.91 -10.24 -25.59
N ASN A 194 6.39 -9.03 -25.43
CA ASN A 194 6.37 -8.36 -24.14
C ASN A 194 5.42 -9.03 -23.14
N ASP A 195 4.27 -9.53 -23.60
CA ASP A 195 3.32 -10.27 -22.76
C ASP A 195 3.91 -11.57 -22.26
N TYR A 196 4.57 -12.35 -23.15
CA TYR A 196 5.30 -13.55 -22.77
C TYR A 196 6.41 -13.25 -21.75
N HIS A 197 7.21 -12.21 -21.99
CA HIS A 197 8.27 -11.82 -21.07
C HIS A 197 7.73 -11.37 -19.70
N ALA A 198 6.68 -10.55 -19.67
CA ALA A 198 6.06 -10.08 -18.42
C ALA A 198 5.49 -11.25 -17.60
N ALA A 199 4.85 -12.21 -18.27
CA ALA A 199 4.33 -13.42 -17.63
C ALA A 199 5.45 -14.30 -17.07
N ALA A 200 6.51 -14.53 -17.87
CA ALA A 200 7.66 -15.31 -17.45
C ALA A 200 8.37 -14.69 -16.23
N LYS A 201 8.60 -13.37 -16.28
CA LYS A 201 9.22 -12.64 -15.17
C LYS A 201 8.38 -12.73 -13.90
N TYR A 202 7.07 -12.54 -13.99
CA TYR A 202 6.19 -12.64 -12.84
C TYR A 202 6.18 -14.04 -12.21
N TYR A 203 6.14 -15.10 -13.03
CA TYR A 203 6.19 -16.49 -12.54
C TYR A 203 7.50 -16.81 -11.84
N TYR A 204 8.62 -16.31 -12.38
CA TYR A 204 9.93 -16.43 -11.76
C TYR A 204 10.04 -15.66 -10.44
N ASP A 205 9.66 -14.37 -10.42
CA ASP A 205 9.75 -13.51 -9.25
C ASP A 205 8.92 -14.06 -8.07
N GLU A 206 7.70 -14.57 -8.35
CA GLU A 206 6.79 -15.14 -7.37
C GLU A 206 6.99 -16.64 -7.11
N LYS A 207 8.00 -17.26 -7.74
CA LYS A 207 8.34 -18.69 -7.61
C LYS A 207 7.14 -19.62 -7.83
N ILE A 208 6.35 -19.36 -8.87
CA ILE A 208 5.13 -20.09 -9.17
C ILE A 208 5.43 -21.38 -9.92
N ASN A 209 6.20 -21.27 -11.03
CA ASN A 209 6.59 -22.37 -11.89
C ASN A 209 7.69 -21.91 -12.86
N ASP A 210 8.94 -22.25 -12.56
CA ASP A 210 10.10 -21.80 -13.32
C ASP A 210 10.19 -22.48 -14.70
N GLU A 211 9.70 -23.72 -14.86
CA GLU A 211 9.64 -24.41 -16.15
C GLU A 211 8.70 -23.69 -17.11
N LYS A 212 7.52 -23.28 -16.62
CA LYS A 212 6.57 -22.50 -17.42
C LYS A 212 7.08 -21.10 -17.73
N ALA A 213 7.78 -20.48 -16.81
CA ALA A 213 8.45 -19.20 -17.02
C ALA A 213 9.52 -19.32 -18.12
N LEU A 214 10.30 -20.42 -18.14
CA LEU A 214 11.30 -20.68 -19.17
C LEU A 214 10.66 -20.84 -20.55
N GLU A 215 9.57 -21.61 -20.66
CA GLU A 215 8.80 -21.76 -21.91
C GLU A 215 8.37 -20.40 -22.47
N TRP A 216 7.81 -19.53 -21.64
CA TRP A 216 7.30 -18.23 -22.08
C TRP A 216 8.43 -17.25 -22.44
N VAL A 217 9.51 -17.20 -21.69
CA VAL A 217 10.62 -16.32 -22.04
C VAL A 217 11.32 -16.77 -23.34
N ASP A 218 11.32 -18.07 -23.65
CA ASP A 218 11.81 -18.60 -24.91
C ASP A 218 10.96 -18.15 -26.10
N LEU A 219 9.63 -18.16 -25.95
CA LEU A 219 8.70 -17.61 -26.94
C LEU A 219 8.91 -16.11 -27.16
N ALA A 220 9.13 -15.36 -26.08
CA ALA A 220 9.44 -13.93 -26.15
C ALA A 220 10.72 -13.65 -26.96
N ILE A 221 11.80 -14.35 -26.63
CA ILE A 221 13.12 -14.20 -27.29
C ILE A 221 13.06 -14.65 -28.75
N LYS A 222 12.30 -15.71 -29.09
CA LYS A 222 12.10 -16.16 -30.48
C LYS A 222 11.55 -15.03 -31.36
N THR A 223 10.68 -14.16 -30.79
CA THR A 223 10.08 -13.03 -31.52
C THR A 223 10.97 -11.77 -31.47
N ARG A 224 11.79 -11.61 -30.42
CA ARG A 224 12.69 -10.45 -30.20
C ARG A 224 14.07 -10.90 -29.72
N PRO A 225 14.88 -11.50 -30.58
CA PRO A 225 16.19 -12.10 -30.20
C PRO A 225 17.24 -11.08 -29.73
N GLU A 226 17.08 -9.79 -30.09
CA GLU A 226 17.96 -8.69 -29.70
C GLU A 226 17.64 -8.13 -28.31
N ALA A 227 16.53 -8.54 -27.69
CA ALA A 227 16.07 -8.02 -26.41
C ALA A 227 16.89 -8.59 -25.24
N TYR A 228 18.04 -8.00 -24.96
CA TYR A 228 18.96 -8.46 -23.90
C TYR A 228 18.33 -8.54 -22.53
N TRP A 229 17.35 -7.68 -22.20
CA TRP A 229 16.60 -7.77 -20.94
C TRP A 229 15.77 -9.05 -20.82
N MET A 230 15.26 -9.59 -21.93
CA MET A 230 14.56 -10.88 -21.95
C MET A 230 15.55 -12.04 -21.78
N LEU A 231 16.74 -11.96 -22.42
CA LEU A 231 17.84 -12.90 -22.20
C LEU A 231 18.30 -12.88 -20.73
N ARG A 232 18.36 -11.70 -20.12
CA ARG A 232 18.66 -11.60 -18.69
C ARG A 232 17.67 -12.40 -17.85
N THR A 233 16.38 -12.23 -18.09
CA THR A 233 15.31 -12.98 -17.40
C THR A 233 15.46 -14.48 -17.63
N LYS A 234 15.71 -14.92 -18.88
CA LYS A 234 15.95 -16.32 -19.19
C LYS A 234 17.13 -16.89 -18.40
N SER A 235 18.26 -16.19 -18.37
CA SER A 235 19.44 -16.67 -17.65
C SER A 235 19.20 -16.85 -16.15
N LEU A 236 18.38 -15.99 -15.53
CA LEU A 236 18.00 -16.11 -14.13
C LEU A 236 17.09 -17.32 -13.89
N ILE A 237 16.10 -17.54 -14.76
CA ILE A 237 15.20 -18.71 -14.69
C ILE A 237 15.99 -20.01 -14.89
N GLN A 238 16.92 -20.06 -15.84
CA GLN A 238 17.79 -21.22 -16.04
C GLN A 238 18.62 -21.53 -14.80
N ALA A 239 19.17 -20.50 -14.15
CA ALA A 239 19.95 -20.67 -12.93
C ALA A 239 19.08 -21.15 -11.75
N SER A 240 17.83 -20.72 -11.62
CA SER A 240 16.91 -21.22 -10.59
C SER A 240 16.54 -22.69 -10.77
N LEU A 241 16.50 -23.14 -12.03
CA LEU A 241 16.30 -24.55 -12.38
C LEU A 241 17.58 -25.41 -12.27
N GLY A 242 18.70 -24.81 -11.83
CA GLY A 242 19.98 -25.53 -11.75
C GLY A 242 20.71 -25.70 -13.09
N LEU A 243 20.19 -25.13 -14.17
CA LEU A 243 20.74 -25.19 -15.52
C LEU A 243 21.88 -24.16 -15.69
N TYR A 244 22.92 -24.27 -14.83
CA TYR A 244 23.97 -23.24 -14.74
C TYR A 244 24.81 -23.08 -16.02
N LYS A 245 25.04 -24.15 -16.79
CA LYS A 245 25.79 -24.07 -18.04
C LYS A 245 25.04 -23.24 -19.08
N GLU A 246 23.75 -23.51 -19.23
CA GLU A 246 22.85 -22.78 -20.12
C GLU A 246 22.67 -21.33 -19.67
N ALA A 247 22.52 -21.10 -18.36
CA ALA A 247 22.41 -19.78 -17.77
C ALA A 247 23.64 -18.90 -18.08
N VAL A 248 24.86 -19.49 -18.02
CA VAL A 248 26.11 -18.78 -18.39
C VAL A 248 26.10 -18.39 -19.84
N VAL A 249 25.79 -19.32 -20.77
CA VAL A 249 25.74 -19.03 -22.22
C VAL A 249 24.72 -17.92 -22.51
N THR A 250 23.53 -18.00 -21.93
CA THR A 250 22.47 -16.98 -22.11
C THR A 250 22.90 -15.62 -21.54
N ALA A 251 23.56 -15.60 -20.40
CA ALA A 251 24.06 -14.36 -19.79
C ALA A 251 25.24 -13.75 -20.58
N GLU A 252 26.09 -14.54 -21.20
CA GLU A 252 27.16 -14.05 -22.07
C GLU A 252 26.59 -13.40 -23.34
N LEU A 253 25.53 -13.95 -23.94
CA LEU A 253 24.81 -13.33 -25.05
C LEU A 253 24.10 -12.03 -24.60
N CYS A 254 23.43 -12.04 -23.45
CA CYS A 254 22.83 -10.85 -22.87
C CYS A 254 23.87 -9.73 -22.70
N MET A 255 25.01 -10.05 -22.09
CA MET A 255 26.11 -9.10 -21.86
C MET A 255 26.61 -8.48 -23.16
N LYS A 256 26.84 -9.30 -24.19
CA LYS A 256 27.30 -8.83 -25.52
C LYS A 256 26.33 -7.84 -26.17
N LEU A 257 25.01 -8.13 -26.09
CA LEU A 257 23.99 -7.25 -26.68
C LEU A 257 23.82 -5.97 -25.86
N ALA A 258 23.88 -6.05 -24.53
CA ALA A 258 23.84 -4.87 -23.64
C ALA A 258 25.08 -3.97 -23.84
N GLU A 259 26.27 -4.53 -24.06
CA GLU A 259 27.48 -3.77 -24.41
C GLU A 259 27.32 -3.02 -25.73
N ALA A 260 26.72 -3.65 -26.73
CA ALA A 260 26.46 -3.01 -28.02
C ALA A 260 25.45 -1.88 -27.94
N ASP A 261 24.50 -1.94 -26.99
CA ASP A 261 23.49 -0.90 -26.71
C ASP A 261 23.97 0.16 -25.70
N GLY A 262 25.15 -0.03 -25.07
CA GLY A 262 25.72 0.88 -24.09
C GLY A 262 25.13 0.75 -22.68
N ASP A 263 24.39 -0.32 -22.39
CA ASP A 263 23.79 -0.55 -21.07
C ASP A 263 24.77 -1.22 -20.09
N SER A 264 25.58 -0.40 -19.45
CA SER A 264 26.57 -0.84 -18.47
C SER A 264 26.00 -1.55 -17.24
N ALA A 265 24.73 -1.26 -16.88
CA ALA A 265 24.07 -1.89 -15.75
C ALA A 265 23.79 -3.37 -16.01
N TYR A 266 23.23 -3.71 -17.17
CA TYR A 266 23.02 -5.11 -17.57
C TYR A 266 24.33 -5.85 -17.77
N VAL A 267 25.35 -5.20 -18.33
CA VAL A 267 26.72 -5.77 -18.47
C VAL A 267 27.27 -6.19 -17.11
N SER A 268 27.19 -5.32 -16.11
CA SER A 268 27.67 -5.60 -14.75
C SER A 268 26.90 -6.72 -14.09
N GLN A 269 25.56 -6.72 -14.20
CA GLN A 269 24.71 -7.77 -13.65
C GLN A 269 25.00 -9.14 -14.27
N CYS A 270 25.15 -9.22 -15.60
CA CYS A 270 25.46 -10.46 -16.28
C CYS A 270 26.85 -10.98 -15.88
N ARG A 271 27.86 -10.12 -15.83
CA ARG A 271 29.22 -10.48 -15.40
C ARG A 271 29.25 -11.10 -14.01
N ASN A 272 28.56 -10.49 -13.04
CA ASN A 272 28.49 -11.00 -11.68
C ASN A 272 27.83 -12.38 -11.62
N SER A 273 26.71 -12.55 -12.32
CA SER A 273 26.00 -13.83 -12.36
C SER A 273 26.83 -14.93 -13.04
N ILE A 274 27.51 -14.64 -14.15
CA ILE A 274 28.40 -15.59 -14.81
C ILE A 274 29.51 -16.04 -13.86
N ALA A 275 30.15 -15.12 -13.12
CA ALA A 275 31.20 -15.44 -12.16
C ALA A 275 30.71 -16.33 -11.01
N GLU A 276 29.46 -16.15 -10.57
CA GLU A 276 28.82 -17.00 -9.57
C GLU A 276 28.49 -18.38 -10.12
N TRP A 277 27.80 -18.45 -11.27
CA TRP A 277 27.28 -19.72 -11.81
C TRP A 277 28.37 -20.64 -12.32
N LYS A 278 29.50 -20.10 -12.82
CA LYS A 278 30.69 -20.91 -13.19
C LYS A 278 31.29 -21.69 -12.01
N LYS A 279 30.96 -21.34 -10.77
CA LYS A 279 31.39 -22.07 -9.56
C LYS A 279 30.42 -23.18 -9.15
N LYS A 280 29.20 -23.18 -9.72
CA LYS A 280 28.17 -24.21 -9.45
C LYS A 280 28.28 -25.28 -10.55
N LYS A 281 28.36 -26.54 -10.13
CA LYS A 281 28.48 -27.68 -11.06
C LYS A 281 27.10 -28.28 -11.36
#